data_92f11c9cbce52621ace94541166a1c01
#
_entry.id   92f11c9cbce52621ace94541166a1c01
#
_cell.length_a   1.000
_cell.length_b   1.000
_cell.length_c   1.000
_cell.angle_alpha   90.00
_cell.angle_beta   90.00
_cell.angle_gamma   90.00
#
_symmetry.space_group_name_H-M   'P 1'
#
loop_
_entity.id
_entity.type
_entity.pdbx_description
1 polymer ?
#
loop_
_entity_poly.entity_id
_entity_poly.type
_entity_poly.pdbx_seq_one_letter_code
_entity_poly.pdbx_strand_id
1 'polypeptide(L)'
;VRILVTGSLGTLGRPLVRELRERDHEVYGVDLRHDGDPYHWRADVAEYQQLWEAFARVAPDVVYHLAAEFGRLNGEKYTPQLWRTAMVGTRNVLDLCRDHEAQLLFASSSEVYGDLDKDWLRESDTSRQILHPNEYALSKWANERQIMAYQQRHGTDAIRLRFFNAYGPGEEYHAYRSVVALFCHRALIGDTLPVFKGYRRTFMHVDDFIPTLANVCTATLSHDCYNIGGLDFRSVEELATIVGDHVDGVEVELIPEDAHNVRSKRPDISRAIVDLKHSPRIPLEEGVPHTLDWMRETLTARV
;
A
#
# COMPACT_ATOMS: atom_id res chain seq x y z
N VAL A 1 -11.73 -16.53 -11.71
CA VAL A 1 -12.31 -15.53 -10.79
C VAL A 1 -12.34 -14.19 -11.51
N ARG A 2 -13.47 -13.48 -11.46
CA ARG A 2 -13.59 -12.11 -11.98
C ARG A 2 -13.19 -11.14 -10.90
N ILE A 3 -12.19 -10.33 -11.18
CA ILE A 3 -11.54 -9.47 -10.21
C ILE A 3 -11.63 -8.01 -10.66
N LEU A 4 -12.07 -7.13 -9.78
CA LEU A 4 -12.01 -5.68 -9.99
C LEU A 4 -10.93 -5.08 -9.08
N VAL A 5 -10.00 -4.32 -9.68
CA VAL A 5 -8.93 -3.64 -8.94
C VAL A 5 -9.16 -2.13 -9.02
N THR A 6 -9.49 -1.48 -7.91
CA THR A 6 -9.52 -0.01 -7.85
C THR A 6 -8.13 0.52 -7.52
N GLY A 7 -7.73 1.65 -8.12
CA GLY A 7 -6.34 2.11 -8.05
C GLY A 7 -5.41 1.26 -8.92
N SER A 8 -5.95 0.69 -10.00
CA SER A 8 -5.29 -0.28 -10.88
C SER A 8 -4.04 0.26 -11.59
N LEU A 9 -3.91 1.57 -11.75
CA LEU A 9 -2.76 2.23 -12.36
C LEU A 9 -1.73 2.77 -11.35
N GLY A 10 -1.94 2.46 -10.06
CA GLY A 10 -1.02 2.80 -8.98
C GLY A 10 0.22 1.89 -8.94
N THR A 11 1.17 2.20 -8.04
CA THR A 11 2.43 1.47 -7.83
C THR A 11 2.21 -0.03 -7.56
N LEU A 12 1.19 -0.38 -6.76
CA LEU A 12 0.85 -1.77 -6.48
C LEU A 12 -0.23 -2.30 -7.44
N GLY A 13 -1.09 -1.43 -7.97
CA GLY A 13 -2.20 -1.83 -8.84
C GLY A 13 -1.73 -2.41 -10.18
N ARG A 14 -0.81 -1.72 -10.87
CA ARG A 14 -0.29 -2.18 -12.17
C ARG A 14 0.36 -3.57 -12.09
N PRO A 15 1.34 -3.83 -11.23
CA PRO A 15 1.94 -5.14 -11.14
C PRO A 15 0.95 -6.20 -10.63
N LEU A 16 -0.01 -5.85 -9.75
CA LEU A 16 -1.03 -6.79 -9.30
C LEU A 16 -1.98 -7.20 -10.45
N VAL A 17 -2.46 -6.25 -11.26
CA VAL A 17 -3.30 -6.55 -12.42
C VAL A 17 -2.57 -7.47 -13.39
N ARG A 18 -1.28 -7.22 -13.66
CA ARG A 18 -0.46 -8.08 -14.51
C ARG A 18 -0.34 -9.48 -13.92
N GLU A 19 0.09 -9.61 -12.68
CA GLU A 19 0.27 -10.89 -11.99
C GLU A 19 -1.02 -11.72 -11.94
N LEU A 20 -2.16 -11.09 -11.66
CA LEU A 20 -3.45 -11.79 -11.64
C LEU A 20 -3.88 -12.27 -13.04
N ARG A 21 -3.61 -11.50 -14.09
CA ARG A 21 -3.86 -11.92 -15.49
C ARG A 21 -2.93 -13.06 -15.90
N GLU A 22 -1.66 -13.04 -15.51
CA GLU A 22 -0.70 -14.12 -15.72
C GLU A 22 -1.11 -15.43 -15.01
N ARG A 23 -1.95 -15.33 -13.98
CA ARG A 23 -2.58 -16.48 -13.29
C ARG A 23 -3.96 -16.86 -13.84
N ASP A 24 -4.28 -16.46 -15.05
CA ASP A 24 -5.52 -16.78 -15.73
C ASP A 24 -6.81 -16.27 -15.04
N HIS A 25 -6.72 -15.17 -14.28
CA HIS A 25 -7.89 -14.48 -13.77
C HIS A 25 -8.43 -13.47 -14.79
N GLU A 26 -9.74 -13.24 -14.76
CA GLU A 26 -10.41 -12.19 -15.52
C GLU A 26 -10.35 -10.88 -14.72
N VAL A 27 -9.43 -9.98 -15.10
CA VAL A 27 -9.06 -8.82 -14.27
C VAL A 27 -9.40 -7.51 -14.95
N TYR A 28 -10.13 -6.68 -14.22
CA TYR A 28 -10.58 -5.36 -14.64
C TYR A 28 -10.03 -4.28 -13.72
N GLY A 29 -9.72 -3.11 -14.29
CA GLY A 29 -9.16 -1.98 -13.57
C GLY A 29 -10.10 -0.79 -13.46
N VAL A 30 -10.02 -0.08 -12.33
CA VAL A 30 -10.62 1.25 -12.12
C VAL A 30 -9.57 2.19 -11.56
N ASP A 31 -9.40 3.36 -12.17
CA ASP A 31 -8.48 4.41 -11.70
C ASP A 31 -8.99 5.79 -12.12
N LEU A 32 -8.47 6.86 -11.53
CA LEU A 32 -8.72 8.24 -11.96
C LEU A 32 -8.10 8.55 -13.32
N ARG A 33 -7.05 7.82 -13.70
CA ARG A 33 -6.36 7.92 -14.98
C ARG A 33 -6.95 6.96 -16.00
N HIS A 34 -6.69 7.22 -17.26
CA HIS A 34 -7.04 6.34 -18.39
C HIS A 34 -5.76 5.78 -19.01
N ASP A 35 -5.73 4.52 -19.45
CA ASP A 35 -4.54 3.92 -20.07
C ASP A 35 -4.81 3.22 -21.41
N GLY A 36 -6.05 3.21 -21.89
CA GLY A 36 -6.41 2.58 -23.16
C GLY A 36 -6.62 1.06 -23.09
N ASP A 37 -6.42 0.38 -21.96
CA ASP A 37 -6.78 -1.02 -21.78
C ASP A 37 -8.31 -1.19 -21.88
N PRO A 38 -8.86 -2.07 -22.74
CA PRO A 38 -10.30 -2.29 -22.87
C PRO A 38 -10.96 -2.85 -21.62
N TYR A 39 -10.18 -3.40 -20.69
CA TYR A 39 -10.62 -3.89 -19.37
C TYR A 39 -10.41 -2.87 -18.25
N HIS A 40 -10.29 -1.60 -18.60
CA HIS A 40 -10.08 -0.52 -17.64
C HIS A 40 -11.13 0.58 -17.79
N TRP A 41 -11.63 1.08 -16.66
CA TRP A 41 -12.54 2.23 -16.60
C TRP A 41 -11.91 3.39 -15.83
N ARG A 42 -12.07 4.57 -16.37
CA ARG A 42 -11.78 5.80 -15.64
C ARG A 42 -12.95 6.11 -14.71
N ALA A 43 -12.73 6.02 -13.40
CA ALA A 43 -13.73 6.37 -12.39
C ALA A 43 -13.09 6.83 -11.08
N ASP A 44 -13.75 7.79 -10.41
CA ASP A 44 -13.45 8.15 -9.02
C ASP A 44 -14.26 7.24 -8.09
N VAL A 45 -13.60 6.54 -7.18
CA VAL A 45 -14.27 5.64 -6.21
C VAL A 45 -15.23 6.40 -5.29
N ALA A 46 -15.03 7.69 -5.09
CA ALA A 46 -15.93 8.55 -4.32
C ALA A 46 -17.18 9.00 -5.10
N GLU A 47 -17.28 8.68 -6.41
CA GLU A 47 -18.44 8.93 -7.25
C GLU A 47 -19.20 7.62 -7.49
N TYR A 48 -20.23 7.37 -6.69
CA TYR A 48 -20.96 6.10 -6.68
C TYR A 48 -21.41 5.66 -8.07
N GLN A 49 -21.98 6.58 -8.88
CA GLN A 49 -22.50 6.24 -10.22
C GLN A 49 -21.41 5.74 -11.17
N GLN A 50 -20.22 6.38 -11.13
CA GLN A 50 -19.09 5.96 -11.97
C GLN A 50 -18.59 4.56 -11.59
N LEU A 51 -18.50 4.29 -10.28
CA LEU A 51 -18.07 3.00 -9.78
C LEU A 51 -19.12 1.91 -10.04
N TRP A 52 -20.41 2.24 -9.88
CA TRP A 52 -21.53 1.34 -10.15
C TRP A 52 -21.51 0.84 -11.60
N GLU A 53 -21.21 1.70 -12.59
CA GLU A 53 -21.12 1.28 -13.99
C GLU A 53 -20.05 0.20 -14.20
N ALA A 54 -18.88 0.30 -13.54
CA ALA A 54 -17.84 -0.72 -13.59
C ALA A 54 -18.34 -2.03 -12.95
N PHE A 55 -18.94 -1.99 -11.77
CA PHE A 55 -19.48 -3.16 -11.10
C PHE A 55 -20.59 -3.85 -11.90
N ALA A 56 -21.51 -3.07 -12.46
CA ALA A 56 -22.62 -3.62 -13.26
C ALA A 56 -22.14 -4.36 -14.51
N ARG A 57 -21.03 -3.92 -15.12
CA ARG A 57 -20.43 -4.57 -16.30
C ARG A 57 -19.59 -5.78 -15.94
N VAL A 58 -18.82 -5.69 -14.86
CA VAL A 58 -17.88 -6.75 -14.45
C VAL A 58 -18.57 -7.85 -13.66
N ALA A 59 -19.52 -7.50 -12.80
CA ALA A 59 -20.09 -8.37 -11.76
C ALA A 59 -18.97 -9.16 -11.05
N PRO A 60 -18.06 -8.49 -10.32
CA PRO A 60 -16.85 -9.08 -9.77
C PRO A 60 -17.17 -10.10 -8.67
N ASP A 61 -16.37 -11.17 -8.59
CA ASP A 61 -16.39 -12.10 -7.47
C ASP A 61 -15.51 -11.56 -6.32
N VAL A 62 -14.43 -10.82 -6.68
CA VAL A 62 -13.45 -10.24 -5.74
C VAL A 62 -13.11 -8.81 -6.13
N VAL A 63 -12.99 -7.93 -5.15
CA VAL A 63 -12.60 -6.53 -5.35
C VAL A 63 -11.34 -6.22 -4.53
N TYR A 64 -10.23 -5.90 -5.19
CA TYR A 64 -9.06 -5.29 -4.56
C TYR A 64 -9.26 -3.78 -4.49
N HIS A 65 -9.49 -3.26 -3.29
CA HIS A 65 -9.63 -1.82 -3.10
C HIS A 65 -8.30 -1.18 -2.71
N LEU A 66 -7.50 -0.80 -3.73
CA LEU A 66 -6.20 -0.14 -3.57
C LEU A 66 -6.29 1.39 -3.76
N ALA A 67 -7.39 1.88 -4.33
CA ALA A 67 -7.60 3.32 -4.55
C ALA A 67 -7.63 4.07 -3.22
N ALA A 68 -6.68 4.99 -3.04
CA ALA A 68 -6.54 5.82 -1.84
C ALA A 68 -5.65 7.02 -2.14
N GLU A 69 -5.80 8.10 -1.35
CA GLU A 69 -4.73 9.05 -1.17
C GLU A 69 -3.64 8.39 -0.33
N PHE A 70 -2.41 8.43 -0.83
CA PHE A 70 -1.30 7.70 -0.22
C PHE A 70 -0.36 8.62 0.55
N GLY A 71 0.16 8.10 1.66
CA GLY A 71 1.22 8.73 2.42
C GLY A 71 0.76 9.88 3.32
N ARG A 72 1.51 10.07 4.39
CA ARG A 72 1.22 11.04 5.43
C ARG A 72 1.21 12.49 4.92
N LEU A 73 2.30 12.91 4.27
CA LEU A 73 2.45 14.30 3.82
C LEU A 73 1.40 14.69 2.76
N ASN A 74 1.01 13.76 1.90
CA ASN A 74 -0.08 13.97 0.94
C ASN A 74 -1.40 14.17 1.66
N GLY A 75 -1.70 13.32 2.65
CA GLY A 75 -2.92 13.42 3.46
C GLY A 75 -3.00 14.72 4.25
N GLU A 76 -1.90 15.20 4.82
CA GLU A 76 -1.84 16.47 5.54
C GLU A 76 -2.08 17.68 4.60
N LYS A 77 -1.54 17.64 3.38
CA LYS A 77 -1.67 18.71 2.39
C LYS A 77 -3.05 18.74 1.75
N TYR A 78 -3.66 17.59 1.50
CA TYR A 78 -4.92 17.44 0.79
C TYR A 78 -5.98 16.73 1.63
N THR A 79 -6.11 17.12 2.90
CA THR A 79 -6.99 16.51 3.91
C THR A 79 -8.45 16.29 3.44
N PRO A 80 -9.12 17.27 2.81
CA PRO A 80 -10.49 17.05 2.33
C PRO A 80 -10.58 15.92 1.29
N GLN A 81 -9.61 15.84 0.37
CA GLN A 81 -9.57 14.80 -0.64
C GLN A 81 -9.26 13.42 -0.02
N LEU A 82 -8.32 13.37 0.93
CA LEU A 82 -8.04 12.16 1.70
C LEU A 82 -9.31 11.59 2.33
N TRP A 83 -10.05 12.40 3.08
CA TRP A 83 -11.26 11.94 3.76
C TRP A 83 -12.38 11.56 2.79
N ARG A 84 -12.55 12.30 1.70
CA ARG A 84 -13.52 11.98 0.66
C ARG A 84 -13.22 10.62 0.03
N THR A 85 -11.99 10.41 -0.44
CA THR A 85 -11.57 9.15 -1.05
C THR A 85 -11.63 8.00 -0.04
N ALA A 86 -11.13 8.20 1.17
CA ALA A 86 -11.13 7.18 2.21
C ALA A 86 -12.55 6.80 2.63
N MET A 87 -13.32 7.74 3.15
CA MET A 87 -14.60 7.40 3.79
C MET A 87 -15.73 7.18 2.80
N VAL A 88 -15.88 8.07 1.82
CA VAL A 88 -16.95 7.95 0.82
C VAL A 88 -16.59 6.88 -0.21
N GLY A 89 -15.35 6.87 -0.70
CA GLY A 89 -14.89 5.86 -1.66
C GLY A 89 -14.97 4.44 -1.11
N THR A 90 -14.45 4.19 0.09
CA THR A 90 -14.56 2.87 0.73
C THR A 90 -16.02 2.48 1.00
N ARG A 91 -16.88 3.44 1.36
CA ARG A 91 -18.31 3.17 1.55
C ARG A 91 -18.99 2.75 0.26
N ASN A 92 -18.72 3.42 -0.84
CA ASN A 92 -19.28 3.06 -2.15
C ASN A 92 -18.85 1.65 -2.57
N VAL A 93 -17.57 1.30 -2.36
CA VAL A 93 -17.07 -0.06 -2.64
C VAL A 93 -17.77 -1.09 -1.76
N LEU A 94 -17.95 -0.83 -0.46
CA LEU A 94 -18.67 -1.74 0.45
C LEU A 94 -20.11 -1.97 0.03
N ASP A 95 -20.85 -0.91 -0.32
CA ASP A 95 -22.23 -1.00 -0.77
C ASP A 95 -22.33 -1.85 -2.06
N LEU A 96 -21.44 -1.64 -3.02
CA LEU A 96 -21.38 -2.39 -4.27
C LEU A 96 -20.92 -3.84 -4.08
N CYS A 97 -19.93 -4.10 -3.21
CA CYS A 97 -19.55 -5.47 -2.88
C CYS A 97 -20.71 -6.25 -2.26
N ARG A 98 -21.50 -5.65 -1.36
CA ARG A 98 -22.70 -6.26 -0.80
C ARG A 98 -23.73 -6.57 -1.90
N ASP A 99 -24.01 -5.60 -2.77
CA ASP A 99 -25.07 -5.73 -3.78
C ASP A 99 -24.71 -6.75 -4.87
N HIS A 100 -23.42 -7.03 -5.07
CA HIS A 100 -22.88 -8.03 -6.01
C HIS A 100 -22.38 -9.30 -5.33
N GLU A 101 -22.52 -9.44 -4.01
CA GLU A 101 -22.01 -10.58 -3.20
C GLU A 101 -20.49 -10.80 -3.40
N ALA A 102 -19.73 -9.72 -3.68
CA ALA A 102 -18.30 -9.77 -3.92
C ALA A 102 -17.51 -9.69 -2.61
N GLN A 103 -16.38 -10.44 -2.54
CA GLN A 103 -15.42 -10.31 -1.45
C GLN A 103 -14.62 -9.01 -1.59
N LEU A 104 -14.50 -8.23 -0.52
CA LEU A 104 -13.65 -7.04 -0.47
C LEU A 104 -12.27 -7.37 0.11
N LEU A 105 -11.21 -7.08 -0.64
CA LEU A 105 -9.82 -7.09 -0.20
C LEU A 105 -9.33 -5.64 -0.06
N PHE A 106 -9.29 -5.14 1.17
CA PHE A 106 -9.03 -3.72 1.45
C PHE A 106 -7.55 -3.47 1.75
N ALA A 107 -6.92 -2.56 1.02
CA ALA A 107 -5.58 -2.07 1.29
C ALA A 107 -5.55 -1.14 2.50
N SER A 108 -5.32 -1.72 3.67
CA SER A 108 -5.04 -1.01 4.91
C SER A 108 -3.53 -0.68 5.00
N SER A 109 -3.08 -0.18 6.13
CA SER A 109 -1.71 0.29 6.34
C SER A 109 -1.21 -0.04 7.72
N SER A 110 0.12 -0.17 7.87
CA SER A 110 0.80 -0.22 9.17
C SER A 110 0.54 1.03 10.04
N GLU A 111 0.08 2.12 9.44
CA GLU A 111 -0.27 3.35 10.15
C GLU A 111 -1.45 3.18 11.13
N VAL A 112 -2.30 2.15 10.94
CA VAL A 112 -3.42 1.86 11.86
C VAL A 112 -2.96 1.47 13.26
N TYR A 113 -1.70 1.10 13.43
CA TYR A 113 -1.12 0.79 14.74
C TYR A 113 -0.79 2.05 15.55
N GLY A 114 -0.73 3.22 14.89
CA GLY A 114 -0.31 4.44 15.57
C GLY A 114 1.08 4.30 16.18
N ASP A 115 1.32 5.02 17.28
CA ASP A 115 2.60 4.99 18.00
C ASP A 115 2.54 3.99 19.17
N LEU A 116 2.39 2.71 18.85
CA LEU A 116 2.45 1.64 19.85
C LEU A 116 3.90 1.34 20.21
N ASP A 117 4.22 1.41 21.49
CA ASP A 117 5.53 1.01 22.04
C ASP A 117 5.59 -0.53 22.16
N LYS A 118 5.81 -1.20 21.02
CA LYS A 118 5.95 -2.65 20.90
C LYS A 118 7.03 -3.04 19.90
N ASP A 119 7.80 -4.07 20.24
CA ASP A 119 8.81 -4.64 19.34
C ASP A 119 8.18 -5.26 18.09
N TRP A 120 7.03 -5.90 18.25
CA TRP A 120 6.28 -6.56 17.18
C TRP A 120 4.83 -6.11 17.16
N LEU A 121 4.33 -5.76 15.98
CA LEU A 121 2.96 -5.35 15.73
C LEU A 121 2.13 -6.54 15.23
N ARG A 122 1.18 -6.99 16.04
CA ARG A 122 0.25 -8.07 15.70
C ARG A 122 -1.10 -7.51 15.30
N GLU A 123 -1.84 -8.21 14.47
CA GLU A 123 -3.17 -7.77 14.02
C GLU A 123 -4.15 -7.53 15.18
N SER A 124 -3.97 -8.24 16.28
CA SER A 124 -4.77 -8.06 17.52
C SER A 124 -4.43 -6.81 18.32
N ASP A 125 -3.32 -6.13 18.03
CA ASP A 125 -2.84 -5.00 18.85
C ASP A 125 -3.61 -3.70 18.62
N THR A 126 -4.45 -3.61 17.60
CA THR A 126 -5.28 -2.42 17.37
C THR A 126 -6.34 -2.29 18.46
N SER A 127 -6.20 -1.29 19.32
CA SER A 127 -7.10 -1.01 20.44
C SER A 127 -7.99 0.20 20.15
N ARG A 128 -8.96 0.45 21.05
CA ARG A 128 -9.83 1.65 20.98
C ARG A 128 -9.11 2.94 21.40
N GLN A 129 -7.94 2.84 22.00
CA GLN A 129 -7.19 3.97 22.61
C GLN A 129 -5.90 4.29 21.86
N ILE A 130 -5.75 3.86 20.62
CA ILE A 130 -4.56 4.17 19.81
C ILE A 130 -4.59 5.64 19.40
N LEU A 131 -3.49 6.35 19.69
CA LEU A 131 -3.25 7.67 19.15
C LEU A 131 -2.72 7.55 17.71
N HIS A 132 -3.43 8.15 16.76
CA HIS A 132 -2.99 8.25 15.38
C HIS A 132 -2.35 9.63 15.17
N PRO A 133 -1.05 9.68 14.86
CA PRO A 133 -0.30 10.94 14.88
C PRO A 133 -0.56 11.84 13.66
N ASN A 134 -1.27 11.34 12.65
CA ASN A 134 -1.54 12.08 11.40
C ASN A 134 -2.87 11.66 10.73
N GLU A 135 -3.35 12.50 9.81
CA GLU A 135 -4.65 12.32 9.11
C GLU A 135 -4.70 11.02 8.29
N TYR A 136 -3.61 10.62 7.66
CA TYR A 136 -3.56 9.38 6.88
C TYR A 136 -3.73 8.14 7.78
N ALA A 137 -3.02 8.09 8.91
CA ALA A 137 -3.14 7.03 9.90
C ALA A 137 -4.57 6.92 10.43
N LEU A 138 -5.15 8.08 10.78
CA LEU A 138 -6.52 8.17 11.27
C LEU A 138 -7.53 7.71 10.21
N SER A 139 -7.35 8.11 8.94
CA SER A 139 -8.24 7.70 7.85
C SER A 139 -8.21 6.19 7.61
N LYS A 140 -7.05 5.56 7.62
CA LYS A 140 -6.92 4.09 7.46
C LYS A 140 -7.52 3.33 8.64
N TRP A 141 -7.31 3.82 9.86
CA TRP A 141 -7.97 3.26 11.04
C TRP A 141 -9.50 3.40 10.97
N ALA A 142 -10.00 4.57 10.58
CA ALA A 142 -11.44 4.81 10.41
C ALA A 142 -12.05 3.90 9.34
N ASN A 143 -11.35 3.68 8.22
CA ASN A 143 -11.77 2.71 7.20
C ASN A 143 -11.90 1.29 7.76
N GLU A 144 -10.93 0.81 8.54
CA GLU A 144 -11.06 -0.51 9.16
C GLU A 144 -12.28 -0.59 10.08
N ARG A 145 -12.57 0.46 10.86
CA ARG A 145 -13.78 0.50 11.72
C ARG A 145 -15.05 0.53 10.88
N GLN A 146 -15.08 1.27 9.79
CA GLN A 146 -16.19 1.29 8.84
C GLN A 146 -16.45 -0.10 8.25
N ILE A 147 -15.39 -0.79 7.79
CA ILE A 147 -15.48 -2.15 7.25
C ILE A 147 -16.01 -3.13 8.31
N MET A 148 -15.45 -3.14 9.51
CA MET A 148 -15.88 -4.03 10.60
C MET A 148 -17.35 -3.82 10.99
N ALA A 149 -17.78 -2.56 11.12
CA ALA A 149 -19.17 -2.23 11.40
C ALA A 149 -20.10 -2.67 10.25
N TYR A 150 -19.62 -2.56 9.01
CA TYR A 150 -20.36 -2.98 7.83
C TYR A 150 -20.47 -4.51 7.74
N GLN A 151 -19.39 -5.25 8.00
CA GLN A 151 -19.39 -6.71 8.11
C GLN A 151 -20.39 -7.19 9.17
N GLN A 152 -20.35 -6.58 10.36
CA GLN A 152 -21.27 -6.94 11.45
C GLN A 152 -22.74 -6.71 11.09
N ARG A 153 -23.02 -5.63 10.36
CA ARG A 153 -24.39 -5.22 10.01
C ARG A 153 -24.97 -5.98 8.82
N HIS A 154 -24.14 -6.27 7.82
CA HIS A 154 -24.58 -6.75 6.51
C HIS A 154 -24.03 -8.12 6.13
N GLY A 155 -23.11 -8.69 6.90
CA GLY A 155 -22.48 -9.97 6.60
C GLY A 155 -21.54 -9.95 5.38
N THR A 156 -21.13 -8.75 4.92
CA THR A 156 -20.23 -8.61 3.75
C THR A 156 -18.90 -9.29 4.03
N ASP A 157 -18.43 -10.11 3.11
CA ASP A 157 -17.09 -10.69 3.19
C ASP A 157 -16.01 -9.64 2.87
N ALA A 158 -15.17 -9.33 3.86
CA ALA A 158 -14.13 -8.31 3.70
C ALA A 158 -12.88 -8.65 4.50
N ILE A 159 -11.73 -8.53 3.86
CA ILE A 159 -10.39 -8.79 4.42
C ILE A 159 -9.60 -7.48 4.44
N ARG A 160 -8.96 -7.19 5.58
CA ARG A 160 -8.10 -6.01 5.76
C ARG A 160 -6.65 -6.43 5.65
N LEU A 161 -5.95 -5.86 4.67
CA LEU A 161 -4.55 -6.16 4.37
C LEU A 161 -3.70 -4.97 4.80
N ARG A 162 -2.98 -5.08 5.91
CA ARG A 162 -2.13 -4.01 6.46
C ARG A 162 -0.75 -4.06 5.84
N PHE A 163 -0.48 -3.11 4.97
CA PHE A 163 0.77 -3.02 4.22
C PHE A 163 1.86 -2.32 5.02
N PHE A 164 3.08 -2.91 4.99
CA PHE A 164 4.28 -2.36 5.63
C PHE A 164 5.31 -1.99 4.56
N ASN A 165 5.50 -0.69 4.35
CA ASN A 165 6.55 -0.05 3.54
C ASN A 165 6.96 -0.83 2.27
N ALA A 166 6.00 -1.08 1.38
CA ALA A 166 6.29 -1.62 0.06
C ALA A 166 7.10 -0.60 -0.76
N TYR A 167 8.13 -1.06 -1.49
CA TYR A 167 8.98 -0.25 -2.35
C TYR A 167 9.44 -1.06 -3.56
N GLY A 168 9.99 -0.40 -4.57
CA GLY A 168 10.61 -1.06 -5.71
C GLY A 168 10.26 -0.44 -7.06
N PRO A 169 10.63 -1.10 -8.17
CA PRO A 169 10.28 -0.69 -9.51
C PRO A 169 8.78 -0.42 -9.68
N GLY A 170 8.45 0.65 -10.43
CA GLY A 170 7.07 1.10 -10.61
C GLY A 170 6.62 2.18 -9.61
N GLU A 171 7.39 2.47 -8.57
CA GLU A 171 7.14 3.59 -7.68
C GLU A 171 7.74 4.88 -8.25
N GLU A 172 7.00 5.55 -9.17
CA GLU A 172 7.41 6.84 -9.72
C GLU A 172 7.63 7.86 -8.61
N TYR A 173 8.72 8.66 -8.74
CA TYR A 173 9.05 9.68 -7.76
C TYR A 173 7.91 10.69 -7.59
N HIS A 174 7.60 10.95 -6.35
CA HIS A 174 6.81 12.07 -5.87
C HIS A 174 7.23 12.38 -4.44
N ALA A 175 7.17 13.64 -4.01
CA ALA A 175 7.61 14.06 -2.66
C ALA A 175 6.93 13.33 -1.49
N TYR A 176 5.83 12.62 -1.75
CA TYR A 176 5.04 11.89 -0.74
C TYR A 176 5.18 10.36 -0.81
N ARG A 177 6.11 9.86 -1.64
CA ARG A 177 6.36 8.42 -1.82
C ARG A 177 7.14 7.80 -0.65
N SER A 178 7.45 6.50 -0.75
CA SER A 178 8.23 5.79 0.26
C SER A 178 9.60 6.44 0.46
N VAL A 179 10.17 6.26 1.64
CA VAL A 179 11.52 6.76 1.93
C VAL A 179 12.57 6.14 0.99
N VAL A 180 12.37 4.90 0.52
CA VAL A 180 13.26 4.27 -0.46
C VAL A 180 13.21 5.01 -1.80
N ALA A 181 12.01 5.24 -2.33
CA ALA A 181 11.84 5.98 -3.58
C ALA A 181 12.39 7.41 -3.47
N LEU A 182 12.16 8.08 -2.32
CA LEU A 182 12.68 9.42 -2.06
C LEU A 182 14.21 9.43 -2.06
N PHE A 183 14.86 8.50 -1.35
CA PHE A 183 16.31 8.44 -1.24
C PHE A 183 16.97 8.06 -2.57
N CYS A 184 16.46 7.04 -3.27
CA CYS A 184 16.95 6.66 -4.58
C CYS A 184 16.88 7.83 -5.57
N HIS A 185 15.74 8.52 -5.65
CA HIS A 185 15.62 9.65 -6.57
C HIS A 185 16.56 10.80 -6.21
N ARG A 186 16.62 11.21 -4.94
CA ARG A 186 17.50 12.30 -4.49
C ARG A 186 18.95 11.99 -4.75
N ALA A 187 19.40 10.77 -4.44
CA ALA A 187 20.75 10.33 -4.74
C ALA A 187 21.08 10.45 -6.25
N LEU A 188 20.15 10.01 -7.13
CA LEU A 188 20.37 10.07 -8.59
C LEU A 188 20.45 11.49 -9.16
N ILE A 189 19.82 12.48 -8.51
CA ILE A 189 19.89 13.89 -8.95
C ILE A 189 20.90 14.72 -8.16
N GLY A 190 21.67 14.10 -7.25
CA GLY A 190 22.70 14.77 -6.44
C GLY A 190 22.16 15.61 -5.28
N ASP A 191 20.94 15.33 -4.83
CA ASP A 191 20.31 16.00 -3.68
C ASP A 191 20.68 15.29 -2.37
N THR A 192 20.75 16.06 -1.27
CA THR A 192 21.01 15.55 0.09
C THR A 192 19.85 14.69 0.59
N LEU A 193 20.15 13.56 1.26
CA LEU A 193 19.15 12.67 1.86
C LEU A 193 18.74 13.14 3.26
N PRO A 194 17.46 13.51 3.49
CA PRO A 194 16.97 13.92 4.81
C PRO A 194 16.69 12.68 5.65
N VAL A 195 17.48 12.42 6.68
CA VAL A 195 17.40 11.22 7.53
C VAL A 195 16.89 11.56 8.91
N PHE A 196 15.75 11.02 9.30
CA PHE A 196 15.26 11.03 10.66
C PHE A 196 16.01 9.99 11.50
N LYS A 197 16.79 10.46 12.47
CA LYS A 197 17.63 9.58 13.31
C LYS A 197 16.78 8.68 14.21
N GLY A 198 17.13 7.38 14.23
CA GLY A 198 16.51 6.40 15.14
C GLY A 198 15.15 5.88 14.68
N TYR A 199 14.71 6.21 13.49
CA TYR A 199 13.48 5.63 12.91
C TYR A 199 13.78 4.31 12.23
N ARG A 200 13.00 3.28 12.57
CA ARG A 200 13.17 1.93 12.02
C ARG A 200 11.91 1.45 11.32
N ARG A 201 12.10 0.78 10.21
CA ARG A 201 11.01 0.26 9.36
C ARG A 201 11.32 -1.16 8.93
N THR A 202 10.27 -1.93 8.70
CA THR A 202 10.37 -3.13 7.89
C THR A 202 10.13 -2.74 6.45
N PHE A 203 11.05 -3.10 5.57
CA PHE A 203 10.95 -2.84 4.13
C PHE A 203 10.55 -4.10 3.39
N MET A 204 9.79 -3.96 2.31
CA MET A 204 9.35 -5.08 1.50
C MET A 204 9.37 -4.73 0.01
N HIS A 205 10.18 -5.46 -0.75
CA HIS A 205 10.27 -5.27 -2.20
C HIS A 205 8.97 -5.66 -2.90
N VAL A 206 8.62 -4.94 -3.96
CA VAL A 206 7.38 -5.15 -4.72
C VAL A 206 7.27 -6.55 -5.28
N ASP A 207 8.38 -7.18 -5.70
CA ASP A 207 8.39 -8.53 -6.26
C ASP A 207 8.10 -9.63 -5.22
N ASP A 208 8.34 -9.37 -3.93
CA ASP A 208 7.86 -10.23 -2.84
C ASP A 208 6.41 -9.92 -2.45
N PHE A 209 6.00 -8.66 -2.64
CA PHE A 209 4.70 -8.15 -2.21
C PHE A 209 3.57 -8.62 -3.12
N ILE A 210 3.75 -8.49 -4.44
CA ILE A 210 2.71 -8.74 -5.44
C ILE A 210 2.25 -10.20 -5.47
N PRO A 211 3.15 -11.22 -5.45
CA PRO A 211 2.71 -12.61 -5.39
C PRO A 211 1.85 -12.93 -4.16
N THR A 212 2.18 -12.32 -3.01
CA THR A 212 1.37 -12.47 -1.79
C THR A 212 -0.02 -11.86 -1.95
N LEU A 213 -0.13 -10.65 -2.51
CA LEU A 213 -1.43 -10.05 -2.80
C LEU A 213 -2.25 -10.90 -3.76
N ALA A 214 -1.62 -11.43 -4.83
CA ALA A 214 -2.30 -12.26 -5.80
C ALA A 214 -2.79 -13.60 -5.21
N ASN A 215 -2.15 -14.11 -4.16
CA ASN A 215 -2.61 -15.32 -3.47
C ASN A 215 -3.95 -15.11 -2.72
N VAL A 216 -4.23 -13.88 -2.25
CA VAL A 216 -5.37 -13.61 -1.34
C VAL A 216 -6.71 -14.02 -1.97
N CYS A 217 -6.95 -13.76 -3.25
CA CYS A 217 -8.23 -14.02 -3.91
C CYS A 217 -8.58 -15.51 -4.08
N THR A 218 -7.63 -16.40 -3.85
CA THR A 218 -7.82 -17.86 -3.95
C THR A 218 -7.43 -18.61 -2.69
N ALA A 219 -6.93 -17.93 -1.67
CA ALA A 219 -6.50 -18.53 -0.42
C ALA A 219 -7.69 -18.94 0.47
N THR A 220 -7.47 -20.00 1.26
CA THR A 220 -8.37 -20.28 2.39
C THR A 220 -7.99 -19.37 3.55
N LEU A 221 -8.80 -18.35 3.80
CA LEU A 221 -8.50 -17.32 4.78
C LEU A 221 -9.08 -17.70 6.15
N SER A 222 -8.21 -17.81 7.16
CA SER A 222 -8.61 -18.13 8.55
C SER A 222 -8.86 -16.86 9.38
N HIS A 223 -8.52 -15.69 8.84
CA HIS A 223 -8.60 -14.41 9.53
C HIS A 223 -9.17 -13.31 8.61
N ASP A 224 -9.74 -12.28 9.21
CA ASP A 224 -10.27 -11.10 8.52
C ASP A 224 -9.25 -9.93 8.43
N CYS A 225 -8.01 -10.15 8.92
CA CYS A 225 -6.95 -9.16 8.93
C CYS A 225 -5.56 -9.82 8.87
N TYR A 226 -4.69 -9.30 7.98
CA TYR A 226 -3.34 -9.78 7.78
C TYR A 226 -2.34 -8.63 7.69
N ASN A 227 -1.22 -8.76 8.41
CA ASN A 227 -0.03 -7.94 8.18
C ASN A 227 0.75 -8.48 6.98
N ILE A 228 1.07 -7.62 6.02
CA ILE A 228 1.90 -7.94 4.85
C ILE A 228 3.12 -7.02 4.86
N GLY A 229 4.28 -7.58 5.14
CA GLY A 229 5.54 -6.86 5.26
C GLY A 229 6.74 -7.77 5.16
N GLY A 230 7.92 -7.18 4.97
CA GLY A 230 9.19 -7.91 4.87
C GLY A 230 9.71 -8.40 6.21
N LEU A 231 10.87 -9.05 6.17
CA LEU A 231 11.65 -9.44 7.35
C LEU A 231 12.78 -8.45 7.64
N ASP A 232 13.17 -7.65 6.66
CA ASP A 232 14.29 -6.73 6.73
C ASP A 232 13.92 -5.47 7.54
N PHE A 233 14.24 -5.51 8.84
CA PHE A 233 13.94 -4.45 9.79
C PHE A 233 15.17 -3.58 10.03
N ARG A 234 15.23 -2.43 9.36
CA ARG A 234 16.38 -1.52 9.32
C ARG A 234 16.04 -0.11 9.77
N SER A 235 17.06 0.62 10.17
CA SER A 235 16.96 2.06 10.38
C SER A 235 16.95 2.82 9.06
N VAL A 236 16.47 4.07 9.10
CA VAL A 236 16.52 4.96 7.94
C VAL A 236 17.96 5.37 7.62
N GLU A 237 18.84 5.40 8.62
CA GLU A 237 20.28 5.62 8.47
C GLU A 237 20.93 4.46 7.69
N GLU A 238 20.61 3.19 8.03
CA GLU A 238 21.12 2.02 7.28
C GLU A 238 20.64 2.06 5.82
N LEU A 239 19.39 2.44 5.56
CA LEU A 239 18.90 2.63 4.20
C LEU A 239 19.70 3.70 3.44
N ALA A 240 20.00 4.85 4.07
CA ALA A 240 20.78 5.90 3.44
C ALA A 240 22.19 5.41 3.10
N THR A 241 22.81 4.59 3.96
CA THR A 241 24.11 3.96 3.70
C THR A 241 24.03 3.04 2.48
N ILE A 242 23.02 2.15 2.43
CA ILE A 242 22.85 1.23 1.28
C ILE A 242 22.67 2.01 -0.04
N VAL A 243 21.92 3.10 -0.04
CA VAL A 243 21.79 3.96 -1.24
C VAL A 243 23.14 4.58 -1.63
N GLY A 244 23.92 5.06 -0.64
CA GLY A 244 25.26 5.63 -0.84
C GLY A 244 26.29 4.62 -1.37
N ASP A 245 26.14 3.33 -1.07
CA ASP A 245 27.00 2.27 -1.61
C ASP A 245 26.81 2.06 -3.13
N HIS A 246 25.71 2.57 -3.71
CA HIS A 246 25.36 2.40 -5.13
C HIS A 246 25.31 3.72 -5.93
N VAL A 247 25.49 4.87 -5.27
CA VAL A 247 25.52 6.20 -5.92
C VAL A 247 26.61 7.04 -5.29
N ASP A 248 27.58 7.46 -6.09
CA ASP A 248 28.69 8.28 -5.61
C ASP A 248 28.24 9.68 -5.16
N GLY A 249 28.90 10.22 -4.13
CA GLY A 249 28.70 11.59 -3.68
C GLY A 249 27.40 11.86 -2.93
N VAL A 250 26.74 10.83 -2.42
CA VAL A 250 25.54 10.98 -1.60
C VAL A 250 25.86 11.71 -0.29
N GLU A 251 25.19 12.83 -0.07
CA GLU A 251 25.23 13.57 1.18
C GLU A 251 24.02 13.23 2.05
N VAL A 252 24.21 13.16 3.37
CA VAL A 252 23.17 12.87 4.35
C VAL A 252 23.02 14.02 5.32
N GLU A 253 21.78 14.50 5.49
CA GLU A 253 21.41 15.49 6.49
C GLU A 253 20.57 14.82 7.58
N LEU A 254 21.06 14.88 8.82
CA LEU A 254 20.26 14.43 9.97
C LEU A 254 19.24 15.49 10.35
N ILE A 255 17.96 15.16 10.23
CA ILE A 255 16.88 16.07 10.52
C ILE A 255 16.24 15.77 11.88
N PRO A 256 15.66 16.79 12.56
CA PRO A 256 15.00 16.62 13.86
C PRO A 256 13.90 15.57 13.81
N GLU A 257 13.57 15.05 15.01
CA GLU A 257 12.44 14.15 15.18
C GLU A 257 11.13 14.78 14.69
N ASP A 258 10.29 13.94 14.06
CA ASP A 258 8.96 14.32 13.63
C ASP A 258 7.92 13.71 14.57
N ALA A 259 7.28 14.53 15.39
CA ALA A 259 6.26 14.10 16.35
C ALA A 259 5.01 13.45 15.69
N HIS A 260 4.81 13.67 14.38
CA HIS A 260 3.70 13.11 13.61
C HIS A 260 4.06 11.82 12.88
N ASN A 261 5.22 11.24 13.17
CA ASN A 261 5.71 10.02 12.55
C ASN A 261 6.03 8.95 13.60
N VAL A 262 5.64 7.70 13.31
CA VAL A 262 5.89 6.56 14.19
C VAL A 262 7.35 6.12 14.10
N ARG A 263 8.03 5.93 15.24
CA ARG A 263 9.46 5.60 15.29
C ARG A 263 9.80 4.20 14.80
N SER A 264 8.98 3.20 15.14
CA SER A 264 9.26 1.80 14.85
C SER A 264 8.04 1.08 14.30
N LYS A 265 8.22 0.30 13.21
CA LYS A 265 7.16 -0.51 12.61
C LYS A 265 7.72 -1.86 12.19
N ARG A 266 7.45 -2.89 13.00
CA ARG A 266 7.87 -4.27 12.75
C ARG A 266 6.67 -5.21 12.82
N PRO A 267 6.19 -5.78 11.69
CA PRO A 267 5.01 -6.65 11.70
C PRO A 267 5.32 -8.05 12.24
N ASP A 268 4.38 -8.64 12.95
CA ASP A 268 4.24 -10.08 12.99
C ASP A 268 3.47 -10.50 11.73
N ILE A 269 4.11 -11.29 10.86
CA ILE A 269 3.56 -11.74 9.58
C ILE A 269 3.14 -13.22 9.58
N SER A 270 3.05 -13.84 10.75
CA SER A 270 2.81 -15.28 10.91
C SER A 270 1.52 -15.73 10.21
N ARG A 271 0.45 -14.93 10.28
CA ARG A 271 -0.83 -15.23 9.60
C ARG A 271 -0.67 -15.24 8.07
N ALA A 272 0.03 -14.24 7.54
CA ALA A 272 0.25 -14.14 6.10
C ALA A 272 1.13 -15.30 5.58
N ILE A 273 2.13 -15.74 6.34
CA ILE A 273 2.96 -16.91 6.00
C ILE A 273 2.08 -18.15 5.85
N VAL A 274 1.20 -18.41 6.83
CA VAL A 274 0.37 -19.62 6.86
C VAL A 274 -0.71 -19.59 5.79
N ASP A 275 -1.52 -18.54 5.76
CA ASP A 275 -2.73 -18.51 4.92
C ASP A 275 -2.45 -18.01 3.48
N LEU A 276 -1.52 -17.07 3.31
CA LEU A 276 -1.24 -16.41 2.04
C LEU A 276 0.03 -16.92 1.34
N LYS A 277 0.74 -17.87 1.93
CA LYS A 277 2.07 -18.33 1.46
C LYS A 277 3.07 -17.17 1.31
N HIS A 278 2.95 -16.19 2.22
CA HIS A 278 3.81 -15.02 2.24
C HIS A 278 5.26 -15.41 2.50
N SER A 279 6.16 -15.03 1.62
CA SER A 279 7.57 -15.46 1.67
C SER A 279 8.50 -14.33 1.20
N PRO A 280 8.66 -13.27 1.99
CA PRO A 280 9.58 -12.18 1.64
C PRO A 280 11.03 -12.66 1.71
N ARG A 281 11.82 -12.33 0.67
CA ARG A 281 13.19 -12.82 0.50
C ARG A 281 14.18 -11.75 0.08
N ILE A 282 13.71 -10.68 -0.58
CA ILE A 282 14.57 -9.65 -1.18
C ILE A 282 14.97 -8.63 -0.09
N PRO A 283 16.24 -8.61 0.34
CA PRO A 283 16.74 -7.63 1.31
C PRO A 283 16.95 -6.27 0.64
N LEU A 284 17.17 -5.21 1.45
CA LEU A 284 17.44 -3.87 0.94
C LEU A 284 18.68 -3.80 0.05
N GLU A 285 19.72 -4.56 0.36
CA GLU A 285 20.95 -4.64 -0.40
C GLU A 285 20.75 -5.14 -1.84
N GLU A 286 19.69 -5.88 -2.12
CA GLU A 286 19.29 -6.33 -3.44
C GLU A 286 18.19 -5.44 -4.04
N GLY A 287 17.17 -5.09 -3.28
CA GLY A 287 16.02 -4.34 -3.78
C GLY A 287 16.30 -2.86 -4.06
N VAL A 288 17.25 -2.23 -3.34
CA VAL A 288 17.65 -0.82 -3.60
C VAL A 288 18.32 -0.68 -4.95
N PRO A 289 19.33 -1.49 -5.32
CA PRO A 289 19.90 -1.47 -6.67
C PRO A 289 18.84 -1.64 -7.78
N HIS A 290 17.95 -2.59 -7.66
CA HIS A 290 16.85 -2.80 -8.63
C HIS A 290 15.97 -1.53 -8.77
N THR A 291 15.69 -0.86 -7.65
CA THR A 291 14.93 0.39 -7.64
C THR A 291 15.68 1.53 -8.32
N LEU A 292 16.99 1.65 -8.04
CA LEU A 292 17.87 2.66 -8.66
C LEU A 292 17.97 2.47 -10.17
N ASP A 293 18.16 1.24 -10.64
CA ASP A 293 18.29 0.93 -12.07
C ASP A 293 17.00 1.27 -12.81
N TRP A 294 15.86 0.86 -12.28
CA TRP A 294 14.56 1.22 -12.83
C TRP A 294 14.35 2.76 -12.87
N MET A 295 14.76 3.49 -11.82
CA MET A 295 14.63 4.95 -11.78
C MET A 295 15.55 5.63 -12.80
N ARG A 296 16.80 5.14 -13.00
CA ARG A 296 17.71 5.65 -14.04
C ARG A 296 17.10 5.54 -15.44
N GLU A 297 16.55 4.38 -15.76
CA GLU A 297 15.85 4.15 -17.03
C GLU A 297 14.68 5.11 -17.23
N THR A 298 13.85 5.28 -16.18
CA THR A 298 12.68 6.16 -16.21
C THR A 298 13.06 7.63 -16.34
N LEU A 299 14.12 8.09 -15.69
CA LEU A 299 14.63 9.45 -15.79
C LEU A 299 15.20 9.73 -17.20
N THR A 300 15.93 8.76 -17.77
CA THR A 300 16.51 8.88 -19.12
C THR A 300 15.42 8.92 -20.21
N ALA A 301 14.33 8.18 -20.05
CA ALA A 301 13.23 8.14 -21.01
C ALA A 301 12.38 9.43 -21.04
N ARG A 302 12.52 10.31 -20.06
CA ARG A 302 11.79 11.61 -19.98
C ARG A 302 12.58 12.80 -20.54
N VAL A 303 13.83 12.61 -20.94
CA VAL A 303 14.71 13.59 -21.61
C VAL A 303 14.66 13.38 -23.12
#